data_8885562acc0d8b3e37bc62ff9679dd47
#
_entry.id   8885562acc0d8b3e37bc62ff9679dd47
#
_cell.length_a   1.000
_cell.length_b   1.000
_cell.length_c   1.000
_cell.angle_alpha   90.00
_cell.angle_beta   90.00
_cell.angle_gamma   90.00
#
_symmetry.space_group_name_H-M   'P 1'
#
loop_
_entity.id
_entity.type
_entity.pdbx_description
1 polymer ?
#
loop_
_entity_poly.entity_id
_entity_poly.type
_entity_poly.pdbx_seq_one_letter_code
_entity_poly.pdbx_strand_id
1 'polypeptide(L)'
;MSHPVTGDAFPDFALELPEGGTTQLADYAGTPLVIFFYPKDDTPGCTTEAIDFTALKAEFAAAGVALLGVSKDPPAKHAKFIAKHDLGVTLASDAADDGLSDRLGIWTEKQNYGRTYMGMVRTTYLIDAEGRIAKVWDKVKVKGHAAAVLEAARAL
;
A
#
# COMPACT_ATOMS: atom_id res chain seq x y z
N MET A 1 15.90 9.38 -9.33
CA MET A 1 14.59 8.78 -9.55
C MET A 1 13.50 9.75 -9.14
N SER A 2 12.57 10.01 -10.04
CA SER A 2 11.49 10.94 -9.74
C SER A 2 10.37 10.22 -8.98
N HIS A 3 9.79 10.92 -7.99
CA HIS A 3 8.63 10.42 -7.28
C HIS A 3 7.38 10.83 -8.05
N PRO A 4 6.47 9.90 -8.39
CA PRO A 4 5.20 10.26 -8.99
C PRO A 4 4.40 11.19 -8.07
N VAL A 5 3.69 12.12 -8.66
CA VAL A 5 2.88 13.10 -7.93
C VAL A 5 1.45 13.07 -8.46
N THR A 6 0.56 13.80 -7.80
CA THR A 6 -0.84 13.96 -8.22
C THR A 6 -0.92 14.36 -9.69
N GLY A 7 -1.74 13.65 -10.44
CA GLY A 7 -1.93 13.83 -11.88
C GLY A 7 -1.11 12.87 -12.73
N ASP A 8 -0.05 12.29 -12.19
CA ASP A 8 0.77 11.31 -12.92
C ASP A 8 0.05 9.97 -13.04
N ALA A 9 0.32 9.23 -14.12
CA ALA A 9 -0.11 7.85 -14.23
C ALA A 9 0.66 7.01 -13.20
N PHE A 10 -0.05 6.12 -12.48
CA PHE A 10 0.61 5.20 -11.58
C PHE A 10 1.34 4.13 -12.39
N PRO A 11 2.57 3.73 -12.02
CA PRO A 11 3.31 2.70 -12.77
C PRO A 11 2.59 1.37 -12.79
N ASP A 12 2.70 0.63 -13.89
CA ASP A 12 2.22 -0.75 -13.96
C ASP A 12 2.95 -1.61 -12.93
N PHE A 13 2.23 -2.58 -12.39
CA PHE A 13 2.82 -3.54 -11.46
C PHE A 13 2.19 -4.92 -11.61
N ALA A 14 2.93 -5.92 -11.15
CA ALA A 14 2.44 -7.28 -10.93
C ALA A 14 3.06 -7.74 -9.61
N LEU A 15 2.24 -7.92 -8.60
CA LEU A 15 2.68 -8.24 -7.24
C LEU A 15 2.12 -9.59 -6.81
N GLU A 16 2.93 -10.37 -6.06
CA GLU A 16 2.53 -11.69 -5.61
C GLU A 16 1.52 -11.65 -4.47
N LEU A 17 0.53 -12.51 -4.55
CA LEU A 17 -0.51 -12.65 -3.51
C LEU A 17 -0.17 -13.80 -2.55
N PRO A 18 -0.63 -13.74 -1.27
CA PRO A 18 -0.34 -14.77 -0.27
C PRO A 18 -0.80 -16.19 -0.65
N GLU A 19 -1.92 -16.29 -1.33
CA GLU A 19 -2.51 -17.57 -1.76
C GLU A 19 -1.99 -18.07 -3.11
N GLY A 20 -1.04 -17.35 -3.70
CA GLY A 20 -0.55 -17.60 -5.06
C GLY A 20 -1.18 -16.69 -6.09
N GLY A 21 -0.60 -16.66 -7.27
CA GLY A 21 -1.03 -15.74 -8.32
C GLY A 21 -0.50 -14.32 -8.08
N THR A 22 -0.98 -13.38 -8.89
CA THR A 22 -0.55 -11.98 -8.84
C THR A 22 -1.74 -11.04 -8.89
N THR A 23 -1.53 -9.81 -8.41
CA THR A 23 -2.42 -8.69 -8.64
C THR A 23 -1.69 -7.64 -9.46
N GLN A 24 -2.38 -7.04 -10.43
CA GLN A 24 -1.79 -6.12 -11.39
C GLN A 24 -2.61 -4.83 -11.43
N LEU A 25 -1.98 -3.74 -11.87
CA LEU A 25 -2.70 -2.47 -12.01
C LEU A 25 -3.93 -2.61 -12.93
N ALA A 26 -3.81 -3.39 -14.00
CA ALA A 26 -4.89 -3.63 -14.95
C ALA A 26 -6.14 -4.26 -14.28
N ASP A 27 -5.97 -5.01 -13.19
CA ASP A 27 -7.09 -5.62 -12.47
C ASP A 27 -8.02 -4.58 -11.83
N TYR A 28 -7.53 -3.35 -11.67
CA TYR A 28 -8.28 -2.25 -11.06
C TYR A 28 -8.74 -1.21 -12.09
N ALA A 29 -8.59 -1.50 -13.38
CA ALA A 29 -9.02 -0.57 -14.43
C ALA A 29 -10.52 -0.26 -14.27
N GLY A 30 -10.87 1.03 -14.26
CA GLY A 30 -12.24 1.48 -14.03
C GLY A 30 -12.67 1.54 -12.56
N THR A 31 -11.78 1.17 -11.61
CA THR A 31 -12.06 1.19 -10.18
C THR A 31 -10.97 1.99 -9.45
N PRO A 32 -11.34 3.00 -8.66
CA PRO A 32 -10.35 3.67 -7.82
C PRO A 32 -9.68 2.70 -6.85
N LEU A 33 -8.38 2.92 -6.59
CA LEU A 33 -7.56 2.05 -5.75
C LEU A 33 -6.81 2.86 -4.70
N VAL A 34 -6.88 2.42 -3.47
CA VAL A 34 -5.96 2.85 -2.41
C VAL A 34 -4.87 1.79 -2.30
N ILE A 35 -3.62 2.18 -2.53
CA ILE A 35 -2.47 1.31 -2.33
C ILE A 35 -1.59 1.91 -1.25
N PHE A 36 -1.39 1.18 -0.15
CA PHE A 36 -0.58 1.65 0.97
C PHE A 36 0.65 0.78 1.14
N PHE A 37 1.80 1.43 1.15
CA PHE A 37 3.10 0.78 1.33
C PHE A 37 3.54 0.92 2.77
N TYR A 38 4.03 -0.16 3.37
CA TYR A 38 4.45 -0.18 4.76
C TYR A 38 5.75 -0.97 4.92
N PRO A 39 6.55 -0.66 5.97
CA PRO A 39 7.89 -1.23 6.10
C PRO A 39 7.96 -2.76 6.29
N LYS A 40 7.13 -3.33 7.18
CA LYS A 40 7.30 -4.73 7.53
C LYS A 40 6.07 -5.30 8.25
N ASP A 41 5.68 -6.52 7.85
CA ASP A 41 4.58 -7.25 8.49
C ASP A 41 4.82 -7.43 9.99
N ASP A 42 3.72 -7.37 10.75
CA ASP A 42 3.68 -7.68 12.17
C ASP A 42 4.57 -6.80 13.05
N THR A 43 4.85 -5.58 12.60
CA THR A 43 5.42 -4.53 13.43
C THR A 43 4.31 -3.63 13.97
N PRO A 44 4.49 -2.93 15.11
CA PRO A 44 3.38 -2.21 15.75
C PRO A 44 2.64 -1.21 14.84
N GLY A 45 3.36 -0.33 14.17
CA GLY A 45 2.75 0.68 13.28
C GLY A 45 2.08 0.07 12.06
N CYS A 46 2.71 -0.93 11.45
CA CYS A 46 2.16 -1.60 10.28
C CYS A 46 0.93 -2.42 10.63
N THR A 47 0.91 -3.05 11.80
CA THR A 47 -0.24 -3.79 12.31
C THR A 47 -1.41 -2.85 12.55
N THR A 48 -1.19 -1.71 13.20
CA THR A 48 -2.23 -0.71 13.44
C THR A 48 -2.79 -0.19 12.13
N GLU A 49 -1.95 0.14 11.17
CA GLU A 49 -2.38 0.62 9.84
C GLU A 49 -3.27 -0.40 9.14
N ALA A 50 -2.85 -1.66 9.11
CA ALA A 50 -3.61 -2.74 8.46
C ALA A 50 -4.95 -2.98 9.15
N ILE A 51 -4.98 -2.92 10.48
CA ILE A 51 -6.21 -3.06 11.27
C ILE A 51 -7.17 -1.89 10.99
N ASP A 52 -6.65 -0.67 10.95
CA ASP A 52 -7.45 0.53 10.69
C ASP A 52 -8.11 0.47 9.30
N PHE A 53 -7.36 0.08 8.27
CA PHE A 53 -7.93 -0.11 6.93
C PHE A 53 -8.93 -1.26 6.91
N THR A 54 -8.66 -2.36 7.62
CA THR A 54 -9.59 -3.48 7.73
C THR A 54 -10.91 -3.03 8.34
N ALA A 55 -10.87 -2.21 9.40
CA ALA A 55 -12.06 -1.68 10.06
C ALA A 55 -12.92 -0.83 9.14
N LEU A 56 -12.31 -0.16 8.17
CA LEU A 56 -13.01 0.71 7.22
C LEU A 56 -13.28 0.04 5.86
N LYS A 57 -12.97 -1.24 5.73
CA LYS A 57 -13.10 -1.97 4.45
C LYS A 57 -14.47 -1.84 3.82
N ALA A 58 -15.53 -2.01 4.62
CA ALA A 58 -16.90 -1.92 4.13
C ALA A 58 -17.23 -0.51 3.59
N GLU A 59 -16.71 0.51 4.23
CA GLU A 59 -16.92 1.90 3.81
C GLU A 59 -16.17 2.23 2.54
N PHE A 60 -14.95 1.71 2.36
CA PHE A 60 -14.23 1.81 1.08
C PHE A 60 -14.99 1.09 -0.03
N ALA A 61 -15.48 -0.12 0.24
CA ALA A 61 -16.26 -0.86 -0.74
C ALA A 61 -17.55 -0.12 -1.12
N ALA A 62 -18.24 0.49 -0.15
CA ALA A 62 -19.43 1.30 -0.42
C ALA A 62 -19.11 2.53 -1.28
N ALA A 63 -17.90 3.06 -1.18
CA ALA A 63 -17.43 4.17 -2.02
C ALA A 63 -16.92 3.69 -3.39
N GLY A 64 -16.91 2.38 -3.64
CA GLY A 64 -16.42 1.80 -4.89
C GLY A 64 -14.89 1.79 -5.01
N VAL A 65 -14.18 1.81 -3.90
CA VAL A 65 -12.71 1.93 -3.86
C VAL A 65 -12.09 0.62 -3.36
N ALA A 66 -11.13 0.09 -4.11
CA ALA A 66 -10.37 -1.10 -3.71
C ALA A 66 -9.22 -0.72 -2.77
N LEU A 67 -8.82 -1.67 -1.92
CA LEU A 67 -7.70 -1.50 -0.98
C LEU A 67 -6.63 -2.54 -1.24
N LEU A 68 -5.36 -2.12 -1.25
CA LEU A 68 -4.20 -3.00 -1.41
C LEU A 68 -3.06 -2.53 -0.53
N GLY A 69 -2.58 -3.40 0.36
CA GLY A 69 -1.38 -3.13 1.16
C GLY A 69 -0.17 -3.84 0.55
N VAL A 70 0.98 -3.18 0.57
CA VAL A 70 2.21 -3.69 -0.07
C VAL A 70 3.42 -3.51 0.83
N SER A 71 4.22 -4.56 0.95
CA SER A 71 5.56 -4.48 1.55
C SER A 71 6.52 -5.39 0.79
N LYS A 72 7.79 -5.38 1.19
CA LYS A 72 8.81 -6.28 0.64
C LYS A 72 8.75 -7.69 1.25
N ASP A 73 7.89 -7.92 2.24
CA ASP A 73 7.75 -9.24 2.86
C ASP A 73 7.25 -10.28 1.85
N PRO A 74 7.69 -11.54 1.97
CA PRO A 74 7.24 -12.60 1.05
C PRO A 74 5.79 -13.02 1.30
N PRO A 75 5.15 -13.66 0.31
CA PRO A 75 3.73 -14.06 0.43
C PRO A 75 3.41 -14.90 1.67
N ALA A 76 4.29 -15.82 2.04
CA ALA A 76 4.08 -16.66 3.23
C ALA A 76 3.99 -15.83 4.52
N LYS A 77 4.77 -14.76 4.62
CA LYS A 77 4.75 -13.86 5.77
C LYS A 77 3.45 -13.04 5.80
N HIS A 78 2.99 -12.56 4.65
CA HIS A 78 1.69 -11.90 4.54
C HIS A 78 0.54 -12.82 4.98
N ALA A 79 0.58 -14.09 4.59
CA ALA A 79 -0.45 -15.05 4.99
C ALA A 79 -0.51 -15.19 6.52
N LYS A 80 0.64 -15.26 7.18
CA LYS A 80 0.71 -15.33 8.65
C LYS A 80 0.21 -14.06 9.31
N PHE A 81 0.56 -12.90 8.77
CA PHE A 81 0.14 -11.60 9.27
C PHE A 81 -1.39 -11.45 9.19
N ILE A 82 -1.96 -11.79 8.05
CA ILE A 82 -3.41 -11.77 7.83
C ILE A 82 -4.12 -12.69 8.84
N ALA A 83 -3.64 -13.92 9.00
CA ALA A 83 -4.24 -14.89 9.90
C ALA A 83 -4.15 -14.45 11.36
N LYS A 84 -3.00 -13.92 11.77
CA LYS A 84 -2.75 -13.51 13.15
C LYS A 84 -3.67 -12.37 13.60
N HIS A 85 -3.95 -11.43 12.73
CA HIS A 85 -4.72 -10.22 13.06
C HIS A 85 -6.09 -10.17 12.39
N ASP A 86 -6.51 -11.24 11.73
CA ASP A 86 -7.79 -11.32 11.03
C ASP A 86 -7.99 -10.13 10.08
N LEU A 87 -6.99 -9.88 9.24
CA LEU A 87 -7.01 -8.73 8.34
C LEU A 87 -7.95 -8.97 7.16
N GLY A 88 -8.77 -7.97 6.87
CA GLY A 88 -9.70 -8.00 5.73
C GLY A 88 -9.16 -7.34 4.47
N VAL A 89 -8.01 -6.68 4.55
CA VAL A 89 -7.38 -6.04 3.39
C VAL A 89 -6.54 -7.05 2.62
N THR A 90 -6.46 -6.87 1.31
CA THR A 90 -5.54 -7.65 0.47
C THR A 90 -4.12 -7.14 0.68
N LEU A 91 -3.19 -8.05 0.91
CA LEU A 91 -1.77 -7.74 0.99
C LEU A 91 -1.03 -8.38 -0.17
N ALA A 92 -0.07 -7.66 -0.74
CA ALA A 92 0.73 -8.14 -1.86
C ALA A 92 2.22 -7.93 -1.58
N SER A 93 3.06 -8.75 -2.19
CA SER A 93 4.51 -8.75 -1.98
C SER A 93 5.22 -8.07 -3.14
N ASP A 94 6.07 -7.10 -2.82
CA ASP A 94 6.97 -6.42 -3.75
C ASP A 94 8.40 -6.85 -3.45
N ALA A 95 8.64 -8.18 -3.44
CA ALA A 95 9.91 -8.75 -3.00
C ALA A 95 11.03 -8.67 -4.05
N ALA A 96 10.69 -8.39 -5.30
CA ALA A 96 11.67 -8.35 -6.39
C ALA A 96 12.62 -7.15 -6.28
N ASP A 97 13.86 -7.31 -6.74
CA ASP A 97 14.76 -6.18 -6.96
C ASP A 97 14.20 -5.31 -8.09
N ASP A 98 14.41 -4.00 -8.02
CA ASP A 98 13.83 -3.06 -8.96
C ASP A 98 12.29 -3.18 -9.09
N GLY A 99 11.65 -3.51 -7.98
CA GLY A 99 10.21 -3.66 -7.91
C GLY A 99 9.46 -2.34 -7.90
N LEU A 100 8.17 -2.41 -7.61
CA LEU A 100 7.30 -1.23 -7.65
C LEU A 100 7.76 -0.13 -6.66
N SER A 101 8.08 -0.49 -5.42
CA SER A 101 8.52 0.48 -4.42
C SER A 101 9.86 1.12 -4.78
N ASP A 102 10.75 0.40 -5.46
CA ASP A 102 12.00 0.96 -6.00
C ASP A 102 11.70 2.01 -7.07
N ARG A 103 10.81 1.69 -8.00
CA ARG A 103 10.42 2.60 -9.09
C ARG A 103 9.68 3.83 -8.58
N LEU A 104 8.94 3.71 -7.48
CA LEU A 104 8.26 4.84 -6.84
C LEU A 104 9.20 5.72 -6.02
N GLY A 105 10.43 5.26 -5.79
CA GLY A 105 11.42 6.00 -4.99
C GLY A 105 11.14 5.97 -3.49
N ILE A 106 10.36 5.02 -2.99
CA ILE A 106 10.00 4.90 -1.57
C ILE A 106 10.70 3.75 -0.86
N TRP A 107 11.47 2.93 -1.57
CA TRP A 107 12.39 1.97 -1.00
C TRP A 107 13.77 2.62 -1.00
N THR A 108 14.19 3.13 0.13
CA THR A 108 15.34 4.02 0.23
C THR A 108 16.24 3.67 1.39
N GLU A 109 17.44 4.26 1.38
CA GLU A 109 18.36 4.17 2.48
C GLU A 109 17.85 4.93 3.69
N LYS A 110 17.86 4.27 4.85
CA LYS A 110 17.48 4.84 6.15
C LYS A 110 18.64 4.71 7.12
N GLN A 111 18.71 5.62 8.09
CA GLN A 111 19.69 5.57 9.17
C GLN A 111 18.97 5.47 10.51
N ASN A 112 19.48 4.59 11.38
CA ASN A 112 18.98 4.43 12.74
C ASN A 112 20.10 3.97 13.65
N TYR A 113 20.39 4.73 14.69
CA TYR A 113 21.47 4.43 15.66
C TYR A 113 22.82 4.19 14.98
N GLY A 114 23.18 5.04 14.01
CA GLY A 114 24.44 4.91 13.28
C GLY A 114 24.49 3.78 12.25
N ARG A 115 23.40 3.04 12.08
CA ARG A 115 23.29 1.97 11.07
C ARG A 115 22.55 2.46 9.84
N THR A 116 23.06 2.07 8.69
CA THR A 116 22.43 2.36 7.40
C THR A 116 21.77 1.08 6.89
N TYR A 117 20.51 1.16 6.45
CA TYR A 117 19.79 0.03 5.90
C TYR A 117 18.77 0.51 4.88
N MET A 118 18.34 -0.41 4.00
CA MET A 118 17.25 -0.13 3.07
C MET A 118 15.91 -0.32 3.75
N GLY A 119 14.98 0.60 3.53
CA GLY A 119 13.66 0.52 4.14
C GLY A 119 12.59 1.21 3.32
N MET A 120 11.34 0.84 3.59
CA MET A 120 10.17 1.44 2.97
C MET A 120 9.80 2.74 3.67
N VAL A 121 9.61 3.79 2.90
CA VAL A 121 8.93 5.00 3.39
C VAL A 121 7.44 4.71 3.37
N ARG A 122 6.78 4.80 4.53
CA ARG A 122 5.34 4.56 4.64
C ARG A 122 4.59 5.58 3.78
N THR A 123 3.97 5.10 2.71
CA THR A 123 3.38 5.96 1.67
C THR A 123 2.06 5.35 1.21
N THR A 124 1.05 6.20 1.01
CA THR A 124 -0.24 5.77 0.47
C THR A 124 -0.56 6.59 -0.79
N TYR A 125 -1.03 5.89 -1.82
CA TYR A 125 -1.50 6.52 -3.05
C TYR A 125 -3.00 6.27 -3.21
N LEU A 126 -3.74 7.31 -3.53
CA LEU A 126 -5.12 7.20 -3.99
C LEU A 126 -5.10 7.35 -5.51
N ILE A 127 -5.52 6.30 -6.21
CA ILE A 127 -5.47 6.20 -7.67
C ILE A 127 -6.91 6.22 -8.18
N ASP A 128 -7.19 7.08 -9.16
CA ASP A 128 -8.54 7.19 -9.72
C ASP A 128 -8.84 6.05 -10.70
N ALA A 129 -10.06 6.01 -11.22
CA ALA A 129 -10.53 4.94 -12.11
C ALA A 129 -9.75 4.88 -13.42
N GLU A 130 -9.07 5.96 -13.81
CA GLU A 130 -8.25 6.04 -15.03
C GLU A 130 -6.78 5.67 -14.77
N GLY A 131 -6.44 5.29 -13.55
CA GLY A 131 -5.08 4.89 -13.20
C GLY A 131 -4.14 6.05 -12.89
N ARG A 132 -4.67 7.24 -12.66
CA ARG A 132 -3.88 8.42 -12.30
C ARG A 132 -3.91 8.66 -10.80
N ILE A 133 -2.82 9.20 -10.28
CA ILE A 133 -2.71 9.52 -8.86
C ILE A 133 -3.58 10.73 -8.55
N ALA A 134 -4.58 10.53 -7.69
CA ALA A 134 -5.45 11.60 -7.19
C ALA A 134 -4.87 12.28 -5.97
N LYS A 135 -4.17 11.52 -5.11
CA LYS A 135 -3.52 12.05 -3.91
C LYS A 135 -2.41 11.12 -3.44
N VAL A 136 -1.38 11.72 -2.82
CA VAL A 136 -0.27 11.00 -2.20
C VAL A 136 -0.13 11.44 -0.74
N TRP A 137 0.04 10.47 0.16
CA TRP A 137 0.46 10.70 1.54
C TRP A 137 1.82 10.05 1.71
N ASP A 138 2.87 10.84 1.89
CA ASP A 138 4.20 10.33 2.17
C ASP A 138 4.55 10.47 3.66
N LYS A 139 5.53 9.70 4.11
CA LYS A 139 5.96 9.72 5.52
C LYS A 139 4.76 9.63 6.48
N VAL A 140 3.89 8.67 6.22
CA VAL A 140 2.60 8.53 6.89
C VAL A 140 2.77 8.32 8.39
N LYS A 141 1.96 9.05 9.17
CA LYS A 141 1.69 8.76 10.58
C LYS A 141 0.37 8.01 10.64
N VAL A 142 0.38 6.84 11.28
CA VAL A 142 -0.75 5.89 11.21
C VAL A 142 -2.02 6.42 11.88
N LYS A 143 -1.90 7.19 12.96
CA LYS A 143 -3.06 7.69 13.70
C LYS A 143 -3.96 8.55 12.82
N GLY A 144 -5.21 8.11 12.63
CA GLY A 144 -6.19 8.84 11.82
C GLY A 144 -5.96 8.76 10.31
N HIS A 145 -4.92 8.06 9.86
CA HIS A 145 -4.56 8.01 8.45
C HIS A 145 -5.63 7.32 7.59
N ALA A 146 -6.08 6.13 7.99
CA ALA A 146 -7.07 5.38 7.22
C ALA A 146 -8.36 6.17 7.04
N ALA A 147 -8.82 6.88 8.07
CA ALA A 147 -10.00 7.74 8.00
C ALA A 147 -9.79 8.91 7.04
N ALA A 148 -8.61 9.53 7.05
CA ALA A 148 -8.28 10.62 6.12
C ALA A 148 -8.25 10.14 4.67
N VAL A 149 -7.74 8.93 4.43
CA VAL A 149 -7.73 8.32 3.10
C VAL A 149 -9.16 8.05 2.63
N LEU A 150 -10.03 7.54 3.51
CA LEU A 150 -11.43 7.28 3.18
C LEU A 150 -12.16 8.58 2.78
N GLU A 151 -11.94 9.67 3.51
CA GLU A 151 -12.51 10.98 3.19
C GLU A 151 -12.10 11.43 1.77
N ALA A 152 -10.81 11.31 1.45
CA ALA A 152 -10.32 11.67 0.12
C ALA A 152 -10.89 10.75 -0.97
N ALA A 153 -11.03 9.46 -0.69
CA ALA A 153 -11.61 8.49 -1.62
C ALA A 153 -13.08 8.81 -1.92
N ARG A 154 -13.84 9.23 -0.92
CA ARG A 154 -15.24 9.62 -1.07
C ARG A 154 -15.42 10.88 -1.92
N ALA A 155 -14.38 11.70 -1.99
CA ALA A 155 -14.41 12.96 -2.75
C ALA A 155 -14.04 12.80 -4.23
N LEU A 156 -13.69 11.59 -4.67
CA LEU A 156 -13.36 11.31 -6.07
C LEU A 156 -14.56 11.51 -7.00
#